data_d038df53911a944de5529e9243ce665f
#
_entry.id   d038df53911a944de5529e9243ce665f
#
_cell.length_a   1.000
_cell.length_b   1.000
_cell.length_c   1.000
_cell.angle_alpha   90.00
_cell.angle_beta   90.00
_cell.angle_gamma   90.00
#
_symmetry.space_group_name_H-M   'P 1'
#
loop_
_entity.id
_entity.type
_entity.pdbx_description
1 polymer ?
#
loop_
_entity_poly.entity_id
_entity_poly.type
_entity_poly.pdbx_seq_one_letter_code
_entity_poly.pdbx_strand_id
1 'polypeptide(L)'
;MAFWSADHGIAFSDSVDGRFVIFMTTNGRTWERLPVDRLPPALPNEGAYAASGTNIAIHGDNVWIGTTASRVLHSPDRGRRWTVATTPIPTGESAGIFSIAFRDARHGIVVGGDYRKESEAIDNAAVTSDGGRTWTLSRNLSGYRSVVAYLPGSRGSWIAIGPRGADITEDDGRRWTPLMGPGFHTFSFAPGTRTGWAAGEKGSIARLEWR
;
A
#
# COMPACT_ATOMS: atom_id res chain seq x y z
N MET A 1 -0.02 -10.40 2.53
CA MET A 1 -1.10 -10.84 3.46
C MET A 1 -1.22 -9.87 4.61
N ALA A 2 -2.41 -9.80 5.26
CA ALA A 2 -2.65 -8.96 6.43
C ALA A 2 -3.63 -9.65 7.38
N PHE A 3 -3.61 -9.30 8.67
CA PHE A 3 -4.40 -9.95 9.70
C PHE A 3 -5.18 -8.94 10.53
N TRP A 4 -6.46 -9.23 10.80
CA TRP A 4 -7.30 -8.50 11.77
C TRP A 4 -7.03 -8.97 13.21
N SER A 5 -6.69 -10.25 13.35
CA SER A 5 -6.33 -10.91 14.62
C SER A 5 -5.43 -12.11 14.32
N ALA A 6 -4.96 -12.81 15.36
CA ALA A 6 -4.16 -14.03 15.18
C ALA A 6 -4.88 -15.11 14.34
N ASP A 7 -6.20 -15.13 14.35
CA ASP A 7 -7.00 -16.15 13.70
C ASP A 7 -7.67 -15.68 12.39
N HIS A 8 -7.79 -14.38 12.16
CA HIS A 8 -8.49 -13.82 11.00
C HIS A 8 -7.53 -13.05 10.11
N GLY A 9 -7.35 -13.50 8.89
CA GLY A 9 -6.44 -12.89 7.94
C GLY A 9 -6.91 -13.00 6.50
N ILE A 10 -6.24 -12.24 5.64
CA ILE A 10 -6.45 -12.18 4.20
C ILE A 10 -5.12 -12.28 3.46
N ALA A 11 -5.09 -13.01 2.38
CA ALA A 11 -3.98 -13.08 1.44
C ALA A 11 -4.48 -12.82 0.03
N PHE A 12 -3.70 -12.08 -0.75
CA PHE A 12 -3.99 -11.73 -2.14
C PHE A 12 -2.86 -12.25 -3.03
N SER A 13 -3.22 -12.73 -4.21
CA SER A 13 -2.32 -13.19 -5.25
C SER A 13 -2.69 -12.55 -6.59
N ASP A 14 -1.85 -12.76 -7.60
CA ASP A 14 -2.14 -12.34 -8.97
C ASP A 14 -3.45 -12.93 -9.48
N SER A 15 -4.07 -12.26 -10.43
CA SER A 15 -5.29 -12.78 -11.05
C SER A 15 -5.02 -13.97 -11.95
N VAL A 16 -5.99 -14.88 -12.00
CA VAL A 16 -6.02 -16.04 -12.90
C VAL A 16 -7.32 -16.00 -13.70
N ASP A 17 -7.24 -16.10 -15.01
CA ASP A 17 -8.38 -16.08 -15.94
C ASP A 17 -9.32 -14.87 -15.73
N GLY A 18 -8.74 -13.68 -15.52
CA GLY A 18 -9.48 -12.43 -15.27
C GLY A 18 -10.20 -12.37 -13.93
N ARG A 19 -9.79 -13.18 -12.97
CA ARG A 19 -10.36 -13.27 -11.63
C ARG A 19 -9.30 -13.09 -10.55
N PHE A 20 -9.55 -12.23 -9.58
CA PHE A 20 -8.67 -12.11 -8.44
C PHE A 20 -8.64 -13.39 -7.60
N VAL A 21 -7.50 -13.68 -7.03
CA VAL A 21 -7.29 -14.81 -6.13
C VAL A 21 -7.06 -14.27 -4.72
N ILE A 22 -8.08 -14.42 -3.87
CA ILE A 22 -8.05 -14.00 -2.48
C ILE A 22 -8.31 -15.21 -1.59
N PHE A 23 -7.50 -15.38 -0.57
CA PHE A 23 -7.69 -16.38 0.47
C PHE A 23 -7.99 -15.70 1.81
N MET A 24 -8.85 -16.32 2.58
CA MET A 24 -9.22 -15.89 3.94
C MET A 24 -8.97 -17.01 4.93
N THR A 25 -8.58 -16.64 6.14
CA THR A 25 -8.57 -17.55 7.29
C THR A 25 -9.43 -16.99 8.42
N THR A 26 -10.15 -17.87 9.11
CA THR A 26 -10.95 -17.56 10.31
C THR A 26 -10.44 -18.28 11.56
N ASN A 27 -9.35 -19.05 11.45
CA ASN A 27 -8.76 -19.83 12.53
C ASN A 27 -7.22 -19.76 12.56
N GLY A 28 -6.60 -18.95 11.69
CA GLY A 28 -5.16 -18.79 11.56
C GLY A 28 -4.39 -20.02 11.02
N ARG A 29 -5.08 -21.11 10.69
CA ARG A 29 -4.46 -22.38 10.30
C ARG A 29 -4.83 -22.82 8.89
N THR A 30 -6.09 -22.75 8.53
CA THR A 30 -6.60 -23.13 7.22
C THR A 30 -7.00 -21.88 6.44
N TRP A 31 -6.76 -21.90 5.13
CA TRP A 31 -7.05 -20.80 4.24
C TRP A 31 -8.05 -21.27 3.18
N GLU A 32 -9.11 -20.51 2.98
CA GLU A 32 -10.14 -20.79 2.01
C GLU A 32 -10.13 -19.71 0.93
N ARG A 33 -10.24 -20.13 -0.32
CA ARG A 33 -10.35 -19.19 -1.45
C ARG A 33 -11.72 -18.53 -1.42
N LEU A 34 -11.75 -17.21 -1.53
CA LEU A 34 -13.00 -16.46 -1.70
C LEU A 34 -13.67 -16.85 -3.03
N PRO A 35 -15.00 -17.08 -3.01
CA PRO A 35 -15.77 -17.31 -4.24
C PRO A 35 -15.61 -16.15 -5.23
N VAL A 36 -15.34 -16.46 -6.49
CA VAL A 36 -15.01 -15.47 -7.53
C VAL A 36 -16.16 -14.54 -7.88
N ASP A 37 -17.39 -14.96 -7.67
CA ASP A 37 -18.63 -14.19 -7.89
C ASP A 37 -18.80 -13.04 -6.88
N ARG A 38 -18.06 -13.06 -5.77
CA ARG A 38 -18.02 -11.98 -4.77
C ARG A 38 -17.03 -10.88 -5.09
N LEU A 39 -16.15 -11.10 -6.07
CA LEU A 39 -15.06 -10.20 -6.39
C LEU A 39 -15.36 -9.43 -7.69
N PRO A 40 -14.95 -8.17 -7.80
CA PRO A 40 -14.96 -7.46 -9.06
C PRO A 40 -14.05 -8.18 -10.08
N PRO A 41 -14.31 -8.05 -11.38
CA PRO A 41 -13.44 -8.64 -12.40
C PRO A 41 -12.05 -7.99 -12.36
N ALA A 42 -11.01 -8.81 -12.54
CA ALA A 42 -9.66 -8.34 -12.76
C ALA A 42 -9.47 -7.88 -14.21
N LEU A 43 -8.62 -6.88 -14.42
CA LEU A 43 -8.13 -6.53 -15.75
C LEU A 43 -7.08 -7.55 -16.22
N PRO A 44 -6.77 -7.60 -17.52
CA PRO A 44 -5.70 -8.49 -18.02
C PRO A 44 -4.38 -8.23 -17.29
N ASN A 45 -3.75 -9.30 -16.81
CA ASN A 45 -2.48 -9.28 -16.06
C ASN A 45 -2.50 -8.42 -14.77
N GLU A 46 -3.67 -8.15 -14.22
CA GLU A 46 -3.76 -7.41 -12.96
C GLU A 46 -3.43 -8.31 -11.77
N GLY A 47 -2.53 -7.85 -10.94
CA GLY A 47 -2.08 -8.52 -9.73
C GLY A 47 -1.65 -7.49 -8.68
N ALA A 48 -0.67 -7.82 -7.88
CA ALA A 48 -0.09 -6.88 -6.92
C ALA A 48 1.42 -7.05 -6.81
N TYR A 49 2.12 -5.93 -6.73
CA TYR A 49 3.56 -5.94 -6.48
C TYR A 49 3.84 -6.34 -5.02
N ALA A 50 4.68 -7.35 -4.84
CA ALA A 50 5.05 -7.87 -3.52
C ALA A 50 6.36 -7.26 -2.96
N ALA A 51 6.79 -6.11 -3.50
CA ALA A 51 8.10 -5.52 -3.22
C ALA A 51 8.35 -5.23 -1.73
N SER A 52 7.35 -4.71 -1.02
CA SER A 52 7.46 -4.39 0.42
C SER A 52 6.53 -5.21 1.31
N GLY A 53 5.63 -6.00 0.71
CA GLY A 53 4.57 -6.71 1.43
C GLY A 53 3.43 -5.79 1.93
N THR A 54 3.41 -4.51 1.53
CA THR A 54 2.45 -3.50 2.02
C THR A 54 1.41 -3.09 0.98
N ASN A 55 1.09 -3.98 0.06
CA ASN A 55 0.01 -3.80 -0.93
C ASN A 55 -1.39 -4.07 -0.37
N ILE A 56 -1.49 -4.47 0.91
CA ILE A 56 -2.75 -4.68 1.64
C ILE A 56 -2.72 -3.85 2.92
N ALA A 57 -3.78 -3.07 3.16
CA ALA A 57 -4.00 -2.33 4.40
C ALA A 57 -5.28 -2.77 5.08
N ILE A 58 -5.27 -2.82 6.41
CA ILE A 58 -6.43 -3.12 7.25
C ILE A 58 -6.62 -2.00 8.29
N HIS A 59 -7.87 -1.55 8.46
CA HIS A 59 -8.26 -0.69 9.58
C HIS A 59 -9.71 -0.99 10.01
N GLY A 60 -9.90 -1.41 11.27
CA GLY A 60 -11.20 -1.92 11.73
C GLY A 60 -11.64 -3.11 10.87
N ASP A 61 -12.87 -3.10 10.36
CA ASP A 61 -13.37 -4.15 9.47
C ASP A 61 -13.02 -3.92 7.99
N ASN A 62 -12.38 -2.78 7.67
CA ASN A 62 -12.00 -2.47 6.30
C ASN A 62 -10.71 -3.17 5.89
N VAL A 63 -10.65 -3.52 4.62
CA VAL A 63 -9.43 -3.95 3.92
C VAL A 63 -9.35 -3.29 2.56
N TRP A 64 -8.17 -2.81 2.20
CA TRP A 64 -7.85 -2.25 0.89
C TRP A 64 -6.68 -2.98 0.28
N ILE A 65 -6.72 -3.18 -1.03
CA ILE A 65 -5.66 -3.84 -1.80
C ILE A 65 -5.32 -2.98 -3.01
N GLY A 66 -4.08 -2.52 -3.08
CA GLY A 66 -3.55 -1.82 -4.24
C GLY A 66 -3.08 -2.80 -5.32
N THR A 67 -3.40 -2.53 -6.60
CA THR A 67 -3.08 -3.41 -7.70
C THR A 67 -2.09 -2.81 -8.71
N THR A 68 -1.49 -3.66 -9.54
CA THR A 68 -0.60 -3.27 -10.64
C THR A 68 -1.30 -2.41 -11.69
N ALA A 69 -2.61 -2.52 -11.81
CA ALA A 69 -3.43 -1.70 -12.72
C ALA A 69 -3.87 -0.36 -12.10
N SER A 70 -3.21 0.09 -11.02
CA SER A 70 -3.52 1.33 -10.29
C SER A 70 -4.97 1.43 -9.83
N ARG A 71 -5.55 0.28 -9.50
CA ARG A 71 -6.86 0.18 -8.87
C ARG A 71 -6.71 -0.19 -7.40
N VAL A 72 -7.69 0.20 -6.60
CA VAL A 72 -7.81 -0.20 -5.20
C VAL A 72 -9.09 -0.99 -5.02
N LEU A 73 -8.96 -2.24 -4.62
CA LEU A 73 -10.09 -3.05 -4.14
C LEU A 73 -10.34 -2.66 -2.68
N HIS A 74 -11.59 -2.49 -2.32
CA HIS A 74 -12.00 -2.17 -0.95
C HIS A 74 -13.15 -3.07 -0.49
N SER A 75 -13.02 -3.62 0.70
CA SER A 75 -14.11 -4.25 1.43
C SER A 75 -14.28 -3.60 2.81
N PRO A 76 -15.49 -3.11 3.16
CA PRO A 76 -15.77 -2.50 4.46
C PRO A 76 -16.16 -3.52 5.55
N ASP A 77 -16.21 -4.81 5.24
CA ASP A 77 -16.83 -5.86 6.03
C ASP A 77 -16.05 -7.18 6.02
N ARG A 78 -14.71 -7.08 6.11
CA ARG A 78 -13.77 -8.20 6.16
C ARG A 78 -13.91 -9.15 4.97
N GLY A 79 -14.02 -8.60 3.75
CA GLY A 79 -14.02 -9.40 2.53
C GLY A 79 -15.38 -9.98 2.12
N ARG A 80 -16.49 -9.56 2.74
CA ARG A 80 -17.82 -10.03 2.35
C ARG A 80 -18.36 -9.34 1.11
N ARG A 81 -18.14 -8.03 0.98
CA ARG A 81 -18.50 -7.21 -0.19
C ARG A 81 -17.30 -6.45 -0.68
N TRP A 82 -17.19 -6.28 -1.98
CA TRP A 82 -16.05 -5.62 -2.59
C TRP A 82 -16.49 -4.55 -3.57
N THR A 83 -15.75 -3.46 -3.58
CA THR A 83 -15.80 -2.41 -4.58
C THR A 83 -14.41 -2.18 -5.16
N VAL A 84 -14.32 -1.49 -6.28
CA VAL A 84 -13.06 -1.11 -6.90
C VAL A 84 -13.09 0.36 -7.31
N ALA A 85 -12.01 1.06 -7.04
CA ALA A 85 -11.79 2.44 -7.48
C ALA A 85 -10.49 2.52 -8.28
N THR A 86 -10.47 3.36 -9.31
CA THR A 86 -9.25 3.66 -10.07
C THR A 86 -8.53 4.83 -9.40
N THR A 87 -7.21 4.75 -9.32
CA THR A 87 -6.37 5.87 -8.86
C THR A 87 -5.74 6.59 -10.07
N PRO A 88 -5.30 7.83 -9.90
CA PRO A 88 -4.61 8.56 -10.96
C PRO A 88 -3.11 8.20 -11.12
N ILE A 89 -2.60 7.19 -10.40
CA ILE A 89 -1.22 6.70 -10.56
C ILE A 89 -1.06 6.05 -11.93
N PRO A 90 -0.01 6.37 -12.71
CA PRO A 90 0.25 5.75 -14.00
C PRO A 90 0.41 4.23 -13.89
N THR A 91 -0.05 3.52 -14.92
CA THR A 91 0.11 2.07 -15.06
C THR A 91 1.07 1.73 -16.19
N GLY A 92 1.68 0.56 -16.11
CA GLY A 92 2.55 0.05 -17.15
C GLY A 92 3.06 -1.35 -16.83
N GLU A 93 3.94 -1.88 -17.66
CA GLU A 93 4.55 -3.19 -17.42
C GLU A 93 5.30 -3.26 -16.08
N SER A 94 5.90 -2.12 -15.66
CA SER A 94 6.69 -1.97 -14.44
C SER A 94 6.17 -0.85 -13.51
N ALA A 95 5.00 -0.30 -13.82
CA ALA A 95 4.40 0.83 -13.09
C ALA A 95 3.02 0.50 -12.53
N GLY A 96 2.69 1.07 -11.37
CA GLY A 96 1.41 0.87 -10.70
C GLY A 96 1.50 1.19 -9.22
N ILE A 97 0.57 0.67 -8.41
CA ILE A 97 0.59 0.80 -6.95
C ILE A 97 1.50 -0.28 -6.36
N PHE A 98 2.43 0.13 -5.49
CA PHE A 98 3.34 -0.77 -4.77
C PHE A 98 3.01 -0.87 -3.28
N SER A 99 2.43 0.17 -2.71
CA SER A 99 2.07 0.20 -1.29
C SER A 99 0.81 1.03 -1.05
N ILE A 100 0.04 0.59 -0.08
CA ILE A 100 -1.16 1.26 0.40
C ILE A 100 -1.18 1.26 1.93
N ALA A 101 -1.52 2.38 2.54
CA ALA A 101 -1.70 2.47 3.97
C ALA A 101 -2.86 3.39 4.34
N PHE A 102 -3.52 3.10 5.45
CA PHE A 102 -4.61 3.88 6.00
C PHE A 102 -4.33 4.19 7.47
N ARG A 103 -4.54 5.45 7.90
CA ARG A 103 -4.45 5.85 9.31
C ARG A 103 -5.78 5.71 10.06
N ASP A 104 -6.87 5.72 9.33
CA ASP A 104 -8.23 5.52 9.80
C ASP A 104 -9.12 4.99 8.65
N ALA A 105 -10.42 4.82 8.89
CA ALA A 105 -11.34 4.29 7.89
C ALA A 105 -11.57 5.22 6.67
N ARG A 106 -11.06 6.45 6.69
CA ARG A 106 -11.29 7.46 5.65
C ARG A 106 -10.02 7.90 4.93
N HIS A 107 -8.91 8.07 5.68
CA HIS A 107 -7.70 8.70 5.17
C HIS A 107 -6.64 7.65 4.86
N GLY A 108 -6.26 7.58 3.62
CA GLY A 108 -5.27 6.64 3.11
C GLY A 108 -4.41 7.22 2.00
N ILE A 109 -3.29 6.58 1.77
CA ILE A 109 -2.31 6.93 0.75
C ILE A 109 -1.94 5.67 -0.01
N VAL A 110 -1.82 5.80 -1.33
CA VAL A 110 -1.15 4.85 -2.21
C VAL A 110 0.11 5.48 -2.78
N VAL A 111 1.17 4.70 -2.88
CA VAL A 111 2.41 5.10 -3.55
C VAL A 111 2.84 4.01 -4.52
N GLY A 112 3.63 4.42 -5.52
CA GLY A 112 4.16 3.52 -6.53
C GLY A 112 5.08 4.23 -7.50
N GLY A 113 4.80 4.13 -8.78
CA GLY A 113 5.58 4.62 -9.90
C GLY A 113 6.15 3.47 -10.71
N ASP A 114 7.18 3.74 -11.53
CA ASP A 114 7.87 2.76 -12.37
C ASP A 114 9.18 2.32 -11.70
N TYR A 115 9.27 1.04 -11.28
CA TYR A 115 10.49 0.53 -10.62
C TYR A 115 11.70 0.39 -11.58
N ARG A 116 11.50 0.48 -12.89
CA ARG A 116 12.60 0.57 -13.88
C ARG A 116 13.09 2.00 -14.07
N LYS A 117 12.33 2.98 -13.56
CA LYS A 117 12.61 4.41 -13.65
C LYS A 117 12.54 5.07 -12.28
N GLU A 118 13.30 4.57 -11.34
CA GLU A 118 13.22 4.88 -9.91
C GLU A 118 13.28 6.37 -9.56
N SER A 119 13.93 7.19 -10.39
CA SER A 119 14.05 8.65 -10.19
C SER A 119 12.94 9.46 -10.88
N GLU A 120 12.03 8.81 -11.62
CA GLU A 120 10.94 9.52 -12.30
C GLU A 120 9.86 9.92 -11.30
N ALA A 121 9.67 11.22 -11.11
CA ALA A 121 8.78 11.80 -10.10
C ALA A 121 7.43 12.23 -10.74
N ILE A 122 6.75 11.32 -11.45
CA ILE A 122 5.52 11.61 -12.18
C ILE A 122 4.37 10.83 -11.53
N ASP A 123 3.47 11.56 -10.86
CA ASP A 123 2.18 11.04 -10.34
C ASP A 123 2.30 9.75 -9.51
N ASN A 124 3.36 9.61 -8.74
CA ASN A 124 3.71 8.39 -8.01
C ASN A 124 2.98 8.22 -6.66
N ALA A 125 2.09 9.14 -6.29
CA ALA A 125 1.29 9.04 -5.07
C ALA A 125 -0.11 9.61 -5.26
N ALA A 126 -1.09 9.02 -4.57
CA ALA A 126 -2.44 9.56 -4.48
C ALA A 126 -3.00 9.37 -3.06
N VAL A 127 -3.91 10.27 -2.67
CA VAL A 127 -4.53 10.31 -1.36
C VAL A 127 -6.04 10.17 -1.46
N THR A 128 -6.64 9.62 -0.42
CA THR A 128 -8.09 9.57 -0.23
C THR A 128 -8.47 10.15 1.14
N SER A 129 -9.66 10.74 1.23
CA SER A 129 -10.29 11.18 2.48
C SER A 129 -11.71 10.63 2.67
N ASP A 130 -12.11 9.69 1.82
CA ASP A 130 -13.45 9.10 1.79
C ASP A 130 -13.44 7.56 1.86
N GLY A 131 -12.32 6.98 2.32
CA GLY A 131 -12.18 5.53 2.49
C GLY A 131 -11.80 4.79 1.21
N GLY A 132 -11.19 5.47 0.25
CA GLY A 132 -10.73 4.88 -1.00
C GLY A 132 -11.78 4.86 -2.11
N ARG A 133 -12.88 5.60 -1.96
CA ARG A 133 -13.89 5.74 -3.03
C ARG A 133 -13.39 6.64 -4.14
N THR A 134 -12.70 7.72 -3.78
CA THR A 134 -12.02 8.63 -4.72
C THR A 134 -10.58 8.88 -4.31
N TRP A 135 -9.75 9.13 -5.30
CA TRP A 135 -8.31 9.33 -5.14
C TRP A 135 -7.86 10.58 -5.90
N THR A 136 -7.04 11.39 -5.24
CA THR A 136 -6.49 12.63 -5.81
C THR A 136 -4.97 12.56 -5.80
N LEU A 137 -4.33 13.01 -6.88
CA LEU A 137 -2.87 13.07 -6.97
C LEU A 137 -2.27 13.87 -5.82
N SER A 138 -1.23 13.32 -5.28
CA SER A 138 -0.32 13.97 -4.35
C SER A 138 0.77 14.74 -5.08
N ARG A 139 1.46 15.65 -4.40
CA ARG A 139 2.48 16.50 -5.02
C ARG A 139 3.86 16.26 -4.44
N ASN A 140 4.87 16.38 -5.31
CA ASN A 140 6.28 16.43 -4.95
C ASN A 140 6.85 15.14 -4.33
N LEU A 141 6.26 13.97 -4.57
CA LEU A 141 6.94 12.72 -4.26
C LEU A 141 8.15 12.59 -5.21
N SER A 142 9.33 12.38 -4.67
CA SER A 142 10.59 12.59 -5.40
C SER A 142 11.05 11.40 -6.28
N GLY A 143 10.19 10.38 -6.50
CA GLY A 143 10.46 9.24 -7.37
C GLY A 143 9.59 8.04 -7.02
N TYR A 144 9.93 6.89 -7.57
CA TYR A 144 9.31 5.62 -7.21
C TYR A 144 9.46 5.30 -5.72
N ARG A 145 8.36 4.89 -5.09
CA ARG A 145 8.34 4.46 -3.68
C ARG A 145 7.68 3.09 -3.55
N SER A 146 8.38 2.18 -2.88
CA SER A 146 7.94 0.80 -2.66
C SER A 146 7.11 0.62 -1.39
N VAL A 147 7.17 1.57 -0.45
CA VAL A 147 6.43 1.51 0.80
C VAL A 147 5.98 2.90 1.24
N VAL A 148 4.76 2.98 1.79
CA VAL A 148 4.25 4.13 2.55
C VAL A 148 3.78 3.66 3.91
N ALA A 149 4.07 4.43 4.96
CA ALA A 149 3.65 4.13 6.31
C ALA A 149 3.18 5.40 7.05
N TYR A 150 2.09 5.26 7.80
CA TYR A 150 1.60 6.30 8.70
C TYR A 150 2.46 6.36 9.96
N LEU A 151 2.82 7.56 10.40
CA LEU A 151 3.53 7.76 11.65
C LEU A 151 2.57 7.64 12.85
N PRO A 152 2.72 6.62 13.70
CA PRO A 152 1.81 6.38 14.82
C PRO A 152 1.68 7.59 15.77
N GLY A 153 0.45 7.96 16.08
CA GLY A 153 0.14 9.07 16.99
C GLY A 153 0.35 10.48 16.41
N SER A 154 0.64 10.62 15.12
CA SER A 154 0.65 11.91 14.45
C SER A 154 -0.76 12.34 14.01
N ARG A 155 -0.90 13.57 13.52
CA ARG A 155 -2.17 14.09 12.96
C ARG A 155 -2.27 13.97 11.44
N GLY A 156 -1.23 13.51 10.76
CA GLY A 156 -1.20 13.44 9.30
C GLY A 156 0.21 13.31 8.75
N SER A 157 1.14 12.79 9.57
CA SER A 157 2.52 12.56 9.15
C SER A 157 2.68 11.15 8.59
N TRP A 158 3.36 11.05 7.47
CA TRP A 158 3.65 9.78 6.79
C TRP A 158 5.08 9.79 6.25
N ILE A 159 5.61 8.61 6.02
CA ILE A 159 6.87 8.39 5.33
C ILE A 159 6.65 7.49 4.11
N ALA A 160 7.26 7.84 2.99
CA ALA A 160 7.33 7.01 1.80
C ALA A 160 8.80 6.69 1.51
N ILE A 161 9.13 5.42 1.27
CA ILE A 161 10.51 4.96 1.09
C ILE A 161 10.60 4.15 -0.21
N GLY A 162 11.72 4.30 -0.89
CA GLY A 162 12.06 3.54 -2.09
C GLY A 162 13.58 3.43 -2.25
N PRO A 163 14.07 2.73 -3.27
CA PRO A 163 15.51 2.47 -3.45
C PRO A 163 16.35 3.74 -3.64
N ARG A 164 15.75 4.86 -4.06
CA ARG A 164 16.46 6.14 -4.27
C ARG A 164 16.24 7.17 -3.17
N GLY A 165 15.70 6.78 -2.01
CA GLY A 165 15.52 7.67 -0.88
C GLY A 165 14.14 7.60 -0.25
N ALA A 166 13.83 8.58 0.57
CA ALA A 166 12.57 8.69 1.29
C ALA A 166 12.00 10.10 1.18
N ASP A 167 10.68 10.20 1.38
CA ASP A 167 9.95 11.46 1.51
C ASP A 167 9.07 11.42 2.75
N ILE A 168 8.84 12.60 3.33
CA ILE A 168 7.88 12.77 4.43
C ILE A 168 6.78 13.75 4.03
N THR A 169 5.64 13.60 4.67
CA THR A 169 4.54 14.57 4.64
C THR A 169 3.98 14.77 6.03
N GLU A 170 3.40 15.93 6.29
CA GLU A 170 2.70 16.27 7.55
C GLU A 170 1.27 16.75 7.29
N ASP A 171 0.81 16.65 6.04
CA ASP A 171 -0.49 17.15 5.59
C ASP A 171 -1.36 16.06 4.93
N ASP A 172 -1.30 14.83 5.46
CA ASP A 172 -1.99 13.64 4.93
C ASP A 172 -1.63 13.34 3.47
N GLY A 173 -0.36 13.53 3.12
CA GLY A 173 0.16 13.14 1.81
C GLY A 173 -0.17 14.10 0.67
N ARG A 174 -0.69 15.29 0.95
CA ARG A 174 -0.98 16.27 -0.11
C ARG A 174 0.29 16.80 -0.76
N ARG A 175 1.34 16.97 0.05
CA ARG A 175 2.67 17.40 -0.39
C ARG A 175 3.75 16.64 0.34
N TRP A 176 4.78 16.22 -0.39
CA TRP A 176 5.93 15.50 0.13
C TRP A 176 7.17 16.37 0.13
N THR A 177 8.07 16.08 1.07
CA THR A 177 9.40 16.70 1.20
C THR A 177 10.44 15.59 1.25
N PRO A 178 11.46 15.61 0.37
CA PRO A 178 12.51 14.62 0.37
C PRO A 178 13.31 14.62 1.68
N LEU A 179 13.63 13.45 2.18
CA LEU A 179 14.57 13.23 3.27
C LEU A 179 15.96 12.92 2.72
N MET A 180 16.96 13.54 3.32
CA MET A 180 18.35 13.20 3.02
C MET A 180 18.70 11.83 3.60
N GLY A 181 19.29 10.96 2.79
CA GLY A 181 19.71 9.63 3.25
C GLY A 181 19.67 8.56 2.15
N PRO A 182 20.11 7.34 2.49
CA PRO A 182 20.05 6.22 1.55
C PRO A 182 18.61 5.75 1.30
N GLY A 183 18.41 5.04 0.19
CA GLY A 183 17.16 4.37 -0.11
C GLY A 183 17.07 2.97 0.52
N PHE A 184 15.83 2.50 0.64
CA PHE A 184 15.51 1.16 1.13
C PHE A 184 14.31 0.60 0.35
N HIS A 185 14.08 -0.72 0.44
CA HIS A 185 12.99 -1.38 -0.28
C HIS A 185 11.74 -1.59 0.55
N THR A 186 11.89 -1.70 1.87
CA THR A 186 10.78 -1.90 2.80
C THR A 186 10.99 -1.14 4.11
N PHE A 187 9.89 -0.89 4.81
CA PHE A 187 9.88 -0.19 6.08
C PHE A 187 8.66 -0.61 6.91
N SER A 188 8.83 -0.68 8.23
CA SER A 188 7.73 -0.87 9.16
C SER A 188 8.02 -0.17 10.49
N PHE A 189 7.00 0.43 11.09
CA PHE A 189 7.05 0.84 12.50
C PHE A 189 6.83 -0.36 13.41
N ALA A 190 7.56 -0.40 14.53
CA ALA A 190 7.24 -1.31 15.61
C ALA A 190 5.87 -0.94 16.21
N PRO A 191 4.99 -1.92 16.48
CA PRO A 191 3.64 -1.65 16.95
C PRO A 191 3.59 -0.74 18.18
N GLY A 192 2.78 0.31 18.12
CA GLY A 192 2.59 1.26 19.23
C GLY A 192 3.76 2.19 19.50
N THR A 193 4.78 2.25 18.64
CA THR A 193 5.96 3.09 18.81
C THR A 193 6.16 4.05 17.64
N ARG A 194 7.07 5.00 17.80
CA ARG A 194 7.57 5.89 16.74
C ARG A 194 8.94 5.44 16.19
N THR A 195 9.34 4.21 16.51
CA THR A 195 10.56 3.59 16.00
C THR A 195 10.21 2.67 14.85
N GLY A 196 10.89 2.84 13.73
CA GLY A 196 10.73 2.00 12.54
C GLY A 196 12.04 1.43 12.05
N TRP A 197 11.96 0.40 11.23
CA TRP A 197 13.09 -0.27 10.61
C TRP A 197 12.90 -0.33 9.11
N ALA A 198 13.94 0.03 8.39
CA ALA A 198 14.01 -0.09 6.94
C ALA A 198 15.03 -1.17 6.57
N ALA A 199 14.76 -1.90 5.50
CA ALA A 199 15.70 -2.85 4.90
C ALA A 199 15.83 -2.61 3.40
N GLY A 200 17.03 -2.78 2.87
CA GLY A 200 17.37 -2.49 1.49
C GLY A 200 18.39 -3.45 0.91
N GLU A 201 19.03 -3.03 -0.19
CA GLU A 201 20.00 -3.85 -0.91
C GLU A 201 21.22 -4.22 -0.05
N LYS A 202 21.83 -5.35 -0.40
CA LYS A 202 23.09 -5.83 0.21
C LYS A 202 23.02 -6.01 1.73
N GLY A 203 21.81 -6.30 2.26
CA GLY A 203 21.60 -6.49 3.69
C GLY A 203 21.62 -5.18 4.49
N SER A 204 21.46 -4.02 3.84
CA SER A 204 21.40 -2.73 4.54
C SER A 204 20.15 -2.66 5.41
N ILE A 205 20.33 -2.23 6.67
CA ILE A 205 19.28 -2.03 7.65
C ILE A 205 19.47 -0.65 8.28
N ALA A 206 18.38 0.09 8.43
CA ALA A 206 18.38 1.36 9.16
C ALA A 206 17.25 1.40 10.18
N ARG A 207 17.50 2.11 11.26
CA ARG A 207 16.51 2.44 12.29
C ARG A 207 16.12 3.90 12.16
N LEU A 208 14.83 4.16 12.13
CA LEU A 208 14.26 5.49 12.18
C LEU A 208 13.65 5.73 13.55
N GLU A 209 13.99 6.86 14.17
CA GLU A 209 13.31 7.36 15.35
C GLU A 209 12.69 8.71 15.04
N TRP A 210 11.37 8.79 15.13
CA TRP A 210 10.64 10.04 14.95
C TRP A 210 10.51 10.73 16.32
N ARG A 211 11.11 11.89 16.42
CA ARG A 211 11.09 12.73 17.65
C ARG A 211 9.94 13.71 17.66
#